data_cb65e8a9501c2a0cd04194bdd5f36abb
#
_entry.id   cb65e8a9501c2a0cd04194bdd5f36abb
#
_cell.length_a   1.000
_cell.length_b   1.000
_cell.length_c   1.000
_cell.angle_alpha   90.00
_cell.angle_beta   90.00
_cell.angle_gamma   90.00
#
_symmetry.space_group_name_H-M   'P 1'
#
loop_
_entity.id
_entity.type
_entity.pdbx_description
1 polymer ?
#
loop_
_entity_poly.entity_id
_entity_poly.type
_entity_poly.pdbx_seq_one_letter_code
_entity_poly.pdbx_strand_id
1 'polypeptide(L)'
;MAVSLLSPGLKTEFESHAQQELTHADRLASRIQQLGGVPIFNLKELAGKAAAVGNHPEQGTTLTEMVIENLMLERRQVEAYSALIREIEDKDLITREILLEILADTETHASELADFLKRSSDRR
;
A
#
# COMPACT_ATOMS: atom_id res chain seq x y z
N MET A 1 -0.17 -19.88 17.18
CA MET A 1 -1.45 -19.20 17.38
C MET A 1 -1.48 -17.89 16.65
N ALA A 2 -2.35 -17.82 15.67
CA ALA A 2 -2.43 -16.66 14.79
C ALA A 2 -2.69 -15.35 15.54
N VAL A 3 -3.52 -15.40 16.56
CA VAL A 3 -3.92 -14.19 17.32
C VAL A 3 -2.74 -13.57 18.05
N SER A 4 -1.82 -14.39 18.53
CA SER A 4 -0.67 -13.89 19.27
C SER A 4 0.41 -13.30 18.36
N LEU A 5 0.31 -13.54 17.04
CA LEU A 5 1.28 -13.05 16.08
C LEU A 5 1.01 -11.60 15.68
N LEU A 6 -0.24 -11.15 15.75
CA LEU A 6 -0.59 -9.78 15.46
C LEU A 6 -0.62 -8.97 16.74
N SER A 7 0.47 -8.27 17.01
CA SER A 7 0.46 -7.30 18.11
C SER A 7 -0.56 -6.21 17.81
N PRO A 8 -1.15 -5.58 18.84
CA PRO A 8 -2.06 -4.46 18.61
C PRO A 8 -1.45 -3.36 17.77
N GLY A 9 -0.16 -3.09 17.95
CA GLY A 9 0.55 -2.09 17.16
C GLY A 9 0.62 -2.44 15.69
N LEU A 10 0.94 -3.69 15.37
CA LEU A 10 1.03 -4.13 13.98
C LEU A 10 -0.33 -4.13 13.30
N LYS A 11 -1.37 -4.57 14.02
CA LYS A 11 -2.73 -4.54 13.50
C LYS A 11 -3.15 -3.11 13.14
N THR A 12 -2.89 -2.17 14.04
CA THR A 12 -3.19 -0.75 13.81
C THR A 12 -2.42 -0.22 12.61
N GLU A 13 -1.16 -0.62 12.46
CA GLU A 13 -0.34 -0.20 11.34
C GLU A 13 -0.91 -0.71 10.01
N PHE A 14 -1.30 -1.98 9.93
CA PHE A 14 -1.93 -2.53 8.74
C PHE A 14 -3.24 -1.83 8.41
N GLU A 15 -4.06 -1.55 9.41
CA GLU A 15 -5.33 -0.82 9.21
C GLU A 15 -5.07 0.59 8.69
N SER A 16 -4.07 1.27 9.23
CA SER A 16 -3.68 2.60 8.78
C SER A 16 -3.20 2.58 7.33
N HIS A 17 -2.36 1.60 6.96
CA HIS A 17 -1.89 1.45 5.59
C HIS A 17 -3.08 1.21 4.64
N ALA A 18 -4.00 0.32 5.01
CA ALA A 18 -5.17 0.02 4.19
C ALA A 18 -6.03 1.27 3.98
N GLN A 19 -6.23 2.07 5.02
CA GLN A 19 -7.00 3.30 4.92
C GLN A 19 -6.32 4.31 3.99
N GLN A 20 -5.01 4.44 4.09
CA GLN A 20 -4.26 5.33 3.20
C GLN A 20 -4.33 4.87 1.75
N GLU A 21 -4.26 3.55 1.51
CA GLU A 21 -4.40 3.00 0.16
C GLU A 21 -5.75 3.38 -0.47
N LEU A 22 -6.83 3.31 0.31
CA LEU A 22 -8.15 3.71 -0.16
C LEU A 22 -8.18 5.21 -0.49
N THR A 23 -7.55 6.02 0.33
CA THR A 23 -7.45 7.46 0.10
C THR A 23 -6.68 7.75 -1.18
N HIS A 24 -5.57 7.04 -1.40
CA HIS A 24 -4.78 7.17 -2.63
C HIS A 24 -5.61 6.81 -3.86
N ALA A 25 -6.35 5.71 -3.79
CA ALA A 25 -7.20 5.27 -4.90
C ALA A 25 -8.27 6.31 -5.21
N ASP A 26 -8.87 6.90 -4.19
CA ASP A 26 -9.88 7.94 -4.36
C ASP A 26 -9.30 9.18 -5.03
N ARG A 27 -8.11 9.60 -4.60
CA ARG A 27 -7.44 10.76 -5.20
C ARG A 27 -7.11 10.52 -6.67
N LEU A 28 -6.63 9.33 -7.00
CA LEU A 28 -6.33 8.97 -8.39
C LEU A 28 -7.59 8.91 -9.24
N ALA A 29 -8.66 8.32 -8.71
CA ALA A 29 -9.94 8.26 -9.40
C ALA A 29 -10.49 9.66 -9.67
N SER A 30 -10.44 10.54 -8.68
CA SER A 30 -10.88 11.93 -8.82
C SER A 30 -10.07 12.66 -9.88
N ARG A 31 -8.76 12.43 -9.91
CA ARG A 31 -7.89 13.08 -10.90
C ARG A 31 -8.19 12.58 -12.31
N ILE A 32 -8.42 11.28 -12.47
CA ILE A 32 -8.80 10.70 -13.77
C ILE A 32 -10.07 11.36 -14.27
N GLN A 33 -11.08 11.55 -13.39
CA GLN A 33 -12.33 12.22 -13.75
C GLN A 33 -12.11 13.67 -14.14
N GLN A 34 -11.26 14.39 -13.41
CA GLN A 34 -10.92 15.78 -13.75
C GLN A 34 -10.30 15.89 -15.15
N LEU A 35 -9.54 14.88 -15.54
CA LEU A 35 -8.90 14.82 -16.83
C LEU A 35 -9.82 14.30 -17.94
N GLY A 36 -11.06 13.97 -17.60
CA GLY A 36 -12.06 13.51 -18.56
C GLY A 36 -12.08 12.00 -18.77
N GLY A 37 -11.34 11.25 -17.98
CA GLY A 37 -11.32 9.80 -18.05
C GLY A 37 -12.36 9.16 -17.14
N VAL A 38 -12.43 7.84 -17.21
CA VAL A 38 -13.31 7.03 -16.38
C VAL A 38 -12.46 6.02 -15.63
N PRO A 39 -12.48 6.01 -14.28
CA PRO A 39 -11.74 5.01 -13.54
C PRO A 39 -12.25 3.61 -13.84
N ILE A 40 -11.33 2.66 -13.97
CA ILE A 40 -11.69 1.27 -14.30
C ILE A 40 -12.04 0.43 -13.07
N PHE A 41 -11.97 1.02 -11.90
CA PHE A 41 -12.32 0.36 -10.65
C PHE A 41 -13.03 1.35 -9.74
N ASN A 42 -13.70 0.85 -8.70
CA ASN A 42 -14.31 1.72 -7.69
C ASN A 42 -13.79 1.37 -6.30
N LEU A 43 -14.04 2.26 -5.33
CA LEU A 43 -13.55 2.08 -3.97
C LEU A 43 -14.14 0.84 -3.30
N LYS A 44 -15.38 0.50 -3.63
CA LYS A 44 -16.03 -0.66 -3.06
C LYS A 44 -15.32 -1.96 -3.47
N GLU A 45 -14.94 -2.05 -4.74
CA GLU A 45 -14.19 -3.20 -5.23
C GLU A 45 -12.82 -3.29 -4.58
N LEU A 46 -12.13 -2.15 -4.43
CA LEU A 46 -10.83 -2.10 -3.79
C LEU A 46 -10.91 -2.49 -2.33
N ALA A 47 -11.93 -2.00 -1.62
CA ALA A 47 -12.14 -2.37 -0.23
C ALA A 47 -12.38 -3.87 -0.08
N GLY A 48 -13.16 -4.46 -1.00
CA GLY A 48 -13.39 -5.89 -1.03
C GLY A 48 -12.13 -6.68 -1.24
N LYS A 49 -11.29 -6.26 -2.18
CA LYS A 49 -10.01 -6.91 -2.45
C LYS A 49 -9.06 -6.79 -1.26
N ALA A 50 -8.99 -5.62 -0.65
CA ALA A 50 -8.15 -5.41 0.51
C ALA A 50 -8.59 -6.28 1.69
N ALA A 51 -9.90 -6.40 1.93
CA ALA A 51 -10.43 -7.26 2.97
C ALA A 51 -10.13 -8.72 2.69
N ALA A 52 -10.24 -9.16 1.44
CA ALA A 52 -9.94 -10.52 1.05
C ALA A 52 -8.46 -10.86 1.30
N VAL A 53 -7.57 -9.94 0.99
CA VAL A 53 -6.13 -10.12 1.26
C VAL A 53 -5.87 -10.18 2.76
N GLY A 54 -6.49 -9.28 3.53
CA GLY A 54 -6.32 -9.22 4.97
C GLY A 54 -6.89 -10.43 5.70
N ASN A 55 -7.88 -11.09 5.10
CA ASN A 55 -8.52 -12.26 5.67
C ASN A 55 -7.97 -13.57 5.11
N HIS A 56 -6.89 -13.51 4.37
CA HIS A 56 -6.36 -14.69 3.71
C HIS A 56 -5.75 -15.63 4.73
N PRO A 57 -6.50 -16.60 5.22
CA PRO A 57 -5.96 -17.54 6.20
C PRO A 57 -5.28 -18.69 5.47
N GLU A 58 -4.30 -18.37 4.66
CA GLU A 58 -3.53 -19.40 4.00
C GLU A 58 -2.89 -20.26 5.06
N GLN A 59 -3.22 -21.52 5.06
CA GLN A 59 -2.66 -22.43 6.03
C GLN A 59 -1.15 -22.48 5.84
N GLY A 60 -0.42 -22.25 6.93
CA GLY A 60 1.01 -22.25 6.92
C GLY A 60 1.64 -20.87 6.69
N THR A 61 0.82 -19.85 6.40
CA THR A 61 1.35 -18.49 6.24
C THR A 61 1.64 -17.89 7.61
N THR A 62 2.89 -17.55 7.85
CA THR A 62 3.30 -16.91 9.10
C THR A 62 3.11 -15.40 9.00
N LEU A 63 3.12 -14.73 10.16
CA LEU A 63 3.10 -13.28 10.18
C LEU A 63 4.28 -12.70 9.41
N THR A 64 5.47 -13.29 9.58
CA THR A 64 6.67 -12.85 8.87
C THR A 64 6.47 -12.93 7.36
N GLU A 65 5.91 -14.03 6.87
CA GLU A 65 5.62 -14.20 5.44
C GLU A 65 4.63 -13.15 4.95
N MET A 66 3.60 -12.86 5.73
CA MET A 66 2.62 -11.82 5.38
C MET A 66 3.27 -10.45 5.26
N VAL A 67 4.16 -10.12 6.20
CA VAL A 67 4.86 -8.84 6.17
C VAL A 67 5.78 -8.76 4.97
N ILE A 68 6.49 -9.85 4.65
CA ILE A 68 7.37 -9.91 3.47
C ILE A 68 6.57 -9.69 2.19
N GLU A 69 5.42 -10.35 2.06
CA GLU A 69 4.57 -10.19 0.88
C GLU A 69 4.08 -8.75 0.72
N ASN A 70 3.66 -8.13 1.83
CA ASN A 70 3.23 -6.74 1.81
C ASN A 70 4.37 -5.80 1.44
N LEU A 71 5.57 -6.05 1.98
CA LEU A 71 6.75 -5.26 1.65
C LEU A 71 7.05 -5.34 0.15
N MET A 72 6.97 -6.53 -0.42
CA MET A 72 7.20 -6.70 -1.86
C MET A 72 6.18 -5.92 -2.69
N LEU A 73 4.92 -5.92 -2.28
CA LEU A 73 3.87 -5.16 -2.95
C LEU A 73 4.14 -3.66 -2.88
N GLU A 74 4.52 -3.17 -1.70
CA GLU A 74 4.84 -1.75 -1.53
C GLU A 74 6.01 -1.35 -2.42
N ARG A 75 7.05 -2.18 -2.50
CA ARG A 75 8.21 -1.90 -3.35
C ARG A 75 7.86 -1.86 -4.83
N ARG A 76 6.95 -2.73 -5.28
CA ARG A 76 6.47 -2.70 -6.67
C ARG A 76 5.70 -1.42 -6.93
N GLN A 77 4.91 -0.96 -5.96
CA GLN A 77 4.19 0.30 -6.10
C GLN A 77 5.15 1.48 -6.18
N VAL A 78 6.21 1.48 -5.35
CA VAL A 78 7.24 2.52 -5.42
C VAL A 78 7.84 2.59 -6.83
N GLU A 79 8.18 1.45 -7.40
CA GLU A 79 8.73 1.40 -8.76
C GLU A 79 7.73 1.90 -9.80
N ALA A 80 6.47 1.49 -9.69
CA ALA A 80 5.43 1.87 -10.63
C ALA A 80 5.15 3.38 -10.58
N TYR A 81 4.99 3.94 -9.39
CA TYR A 81 4.76 5.38 -9.23
C TYR A 81 5.97 6.18 -9.68
N SER A 82 7.18 5.72 -9.35
CA SER A 82 8.41 6.40 -9.78
C SER A 82 8.52 6.44 -11.29
N ALA A 83 8.22 5.33 -11.96
CA ALA A 83 8.24 5.26 -13.42
C ALA A 83 7.23 6.22 -14.05
N LEU A 84 6.02 6.24 -13.50
CA LEU A 84 4.94 7.10 -14.00
C LEU A 84 5.28 8.58 -13.81
N ILE A 85 5.85 8.94 -12.66
CA ILE A 85 6.28 10.31 -12.39
C ILE A 85 7.34 10.76 -13.39
N ARG A 86 8.31 9.88 -13.68
CA ARG A 86 9.36 10.20 -14.67
C ARG A 86 8.78 10.38 -16.06
N GLU A 87 7.78 9.59 -16.41
CA GLU A 87 7.14 9.69 -17.72
C GLU A 87 6.32 10.98 -17.86
N ILE A 88 5.66 11.40 -16.80
CA ILE A 88 4.85 12.62 -16.80
C ILE A 88 5.75 13.88 -16.90
N GLU A 89 6.89 13.86 -16.25
CA GLU A 89 7.80 15.02 -16.16
C GLU A 89 7.04 16.27 -15.71
N ASP A 90 7.09 17.36 -16.46
CA ASP A 90 6.39 18.62 -16.14
C ASP A 90 5.12 18.80 -16.97
N LYS A 91 4.69 17.79 -17.69
CA LYS A 91 3.53 17.91 -18.58
C LYS A 91 2.21 18.06 -17.83
N ASP A 92 2.15 17.56 -16.61
CA ASP A 92 0.97 17.65 -15.76
C ASP A 92 1.42 17.76 -14.31
N LEU A 93 1.60 18.99 -13.87
CA LEU A 93 2.14 19.26 -12.54
C LEU A 93 1.21 18.80 -11.42
N ILE A 94 -0.09 18.88 -11.62
CA ILE A 94 -1.05 18.49 -10.60
C ILE A 94 -1.03 16.98 -10.40
N THR A 95 -1.07 16.22 -11.48
CA THR A 95 -0.96 14.76 -11.40
C THR A 95 0.37 14.34 -10.80
N ARG A 96 1.45 15.00 -11.20
CA ARG A 96 2.77 14.72 -10.67
C ARG A 96 2.81 14.92 -9.15
N GLU A 97 2.23 15.99 -8.66
CA GLU A 97 2.19 16.26 -7.22
C GLU A 97 1.43 15.20 -6.46
N ILE A 98 0.27 14.79 -6.97
CA ILE A 98 -0.51 13.72 -6.37
C ILE A 98 0.31 12.43 -6.29
N LEU A 99 0.97 12.07 -7.37
CA LEU A 99 1.78 10.86 -7.43
C LEU A 99 2.99 10.94 -6.50
N LEU A 100 3.61 12.11 -6.36
CA LEU A 100 4.73 12.30 -5.44
C LEU A 100 4.30 12.09 -3.98
N GLU A 101 3.14 12.58 -3.60
CA GLU A 101 2.61 12.37 -2.25
C GLU A 101 2.30 10.89 -1.99
N ILE A 102 1.69 10.23 -2.97
CA ILE A 102 1.40 8.79 -2.86
C ILE A 102 2.71 8.00 -2.76
N LEU A 103 3.69 8.35 -3.58
CA LEU A 103 5.00 7.70 -3.55
C LEU A 103 5.66 7.84 -2.18
N ALA A 104 5.61 9.04 -1.59
CA ALA A 104 6.18 9.27 -0.27
C ALA A 104 5.52 8.39 0.80
N ASP A 105 4.19 8.29 0.78
CA ASP A 105 3.46 7.42 1.70
C ASP A 105 3.82 5.95 1.50
N THR A 106 3.93 5.52 0.25
CA THR A 106 4.27 4.15 -0.10
C THR A 106 5.67 3.78 0.38
N GLU A 107 6.63 4.69 0.22
CA GLU A 107 7.98 4.49 0.73
C GLU A 107 8.00 4.40 2.25
N THR A 108 7.19 5.20 2.92
CA THR A 108 7.06 5.14 4.38
C THR A 108 6.52 3.78 4.81
N HIS A 109 5.49 3.26 4.14
CA HIS A 109 4.94 1.94 4.44
C HIS A 109 5.98 0.85 4.26
N ALA A 110 6.74 0.91 3.17
CA ALA A 110 7.80 -0.07 2.92
C ALA A 110 8.87 -0.03 4.02
N SER A 111 9.26 1.18 4.43
CA SER A 111 10.23 1.36 5.50
C SER A 111 9.74 0.79 6.83
N GLU A 112 8.49 1.03 7.17
CA GLU A 112 7.90 0.51 8.41
C GLU A 112 7.85 -1.02 8.41
N LEU A 113 7.50 -1.63 7.29
CA LEU A 113 7.48 -3.08 7.17
C LEU A 113 8.89 -3.67 7.25
N ALA A 114 9.86 -3.03 6.59
CA ALA A 114 11.25 -3.46 6.66
C ALA A 114 11.78 -3.38 8.09
N ASP A 115 11.45 -2.32 8.82
CA ASP A 115 11.84 -2.15 10.21
C ASP A 115 11.24 -3.24 11.11
N PHE A 116 9.98 -3.58 10.86
CA PHE A 116 9.35 -4.68 11.59
C PHE A 116 10.10 -5.99 11.41
N LEU A 117 10.47 -6.30 10.17
CA LEU A 117 11.21 -7.53 9.86
C LEU A 117 12.58 -7.53 10.53
N LYS A 118 13.26 -6.40 10.53
CA LYS A 118 14.55 -6.26 11.17
C LYS A 118 14.47 -6.47 12.67
N ARG A 119 13.51 -5.85 13.33
CA ARG A 119 13.30 -6.01 14.77
C ARG A 119 12.93 -7.44 15.13
N SER A 120 12.12 -8.08 14.31
CA SER A 120 11.73 -9.46 14.52
C SER A 120 12.93 -10.41 14.42
N SER A 121 13.83 -10.15 13.47
CA SER A 121 15.06 -10.92 13.31
C SER A 121 16.02 -10.72 14.49
N ASP A 122 16.14 -9.49 14.97
CA ASP A 122 17.05 -9.14 16.06
C ASP A 122 16.64 -9.73 17.41
N ARG A 123 15.42 -10.21 17.54
CA ARG A 123 14.93 -10.83 18.78
C ARG A 123 15.33 -12.29 18.93
N ARG A 124 16.00 -12.84 17.95
CA ARG A 124 16.52 -14.21 18.02
C ARG A 124 17.89 -14.19 18.68
#